data_eea6462e7f777ad6e7cb9f04f700e0c1
#
_entry.id   eea6462e7f777ad6e7cb9f04f700e0c1
#
_cell.length_a   1.000
_cell.length_b   1.000
_cell.length_c   1.000
_cell.angle_alpha   90.00
_cell.angle_beta   90.00
_cell.angle_gamma   90.00
#
_symmetry.space_group_name_H-M   'P 1'
#
loop_
_entity.id
_entity.type
_entity.pdbx_description
1 polymer ?
#
loop_
_entity_poly.entity_id
_entity_poly.type
_entity_poly.pdbx_seq_one_letter_code
_entity_poly.pdbx_strand_id
1 'polypeptide(L)'
;MSASDRNLMIAGGVFHPPEACVPSVTALLQEQGIETDVEEDVEAACQRLAQGGYRLLTISALRWRMDDPKYEAHRQRWALALSESARQAITGHLRAGGALLALHTASLCFDDWPQWSEILGGRWVWGQSGHAPFDQVEVRFDPAAPHRLTEGLTDFSCPDEVYERLWLAPDVQPLAHARNMRAKEGQPGDWAPVLWTRQWEGARVVYDALGHDAQSLDHPVHRQLIERAAAWALGRG
;
A
#
# COMPACT_ATOMS: atom_id res chain seq x y z
N MET A 1 9.21 27.88 -12.05
CA MET A 1 9.02 26.43 -12.19
C MET A 1 8.65 25.91 -10.79
N SER A 2 7.51 25.26 -10.63
CA SER A 2 7.15 24.60 -9.35
C SER A 2 8.23 23.54 -9.09
N ALA A 3 8.73 23.46 -7.86
CA ALA A 3 9.60 22.36 -7.48
C ALA A 3 8.85 21.04 -7.76
N SER A 4 9.55 20.04 -8.33
CA SER A 4 8.96 18.70 -8.53
C SER A 4 8.57 18.12 -7.17
N ASP A 5 7.41 17.47 -7.10
CA ASP A 5 7.05 16.74 -5.90
C ASP A 5 8.01 15.56 -5.72
N ARG A 6 8.49 15.35 -4.50
CA ARG A 6 9.38 14.23 -4.17
C ARG A 6 8.63 13.19 -3.35
N ASN A 7 8.86 11.96 -3.72
CA ASN A 7 8.39 10.76 -3.03
C ASN A 7 9.56 10.04 -2.36
N LEU A 8 9.37 9.57 -1.15
CA LEU A 8 10.21 8.55 -0.54
C LEU A 8 9.46 7.23 -0.57
N MET A 9 10.01 6.22 -1.23
CA MET A 9 9.43 4.89 -1.31
C MET A 9 10.19 3.94 -0.40
N ILE A 10 9.48 3.36 0.58
CA ILE A 10 9.98 2.23 1.37
C ILE A 10 9.51 0.96 0.68
N ALA A 11 10.44 0.11 0.27
CA ALA A 11 10.14 -1.07 -0.53
C ALA A 11 10.85 -2.32 -0.02
N GLY A 12 10.37 -3.48 -0.44
CA GLY A 12 11.01 -4.75 -0.17
C GLY A 12 10.66 -5.37 1.16
N GLY A 13 11.14 -6.59 1.33
CA GLY A 13 10.85 -7.40 2.49
C GLY A 13 10.94 -8.89 2.18
N VAL A 14 10.66 -9.72 3.17
CA VAL A 14 10.58 -11.16 2.96
C VAL A 14 9.45 -11.47 1.97
N PHE A 15 9.68 -12.35 1.02
CA PHE A 15 8.73 -12.77 -0.04
C PHE A 15 8.34 -11.69 -1.06
N HIS A 16 8.69 -10.43 -0.82
CA HIS A 16 8.36 -9.29 -1.70
C HIS A 16 9.65 -8.50 -2.00
N PRO A 17 10.49 -8.99 -2.92
CA PRO A 17 11.72 -8.31 -3.28
C PRO A 17 11.41 -6.98 -3.99
N PRO A 18 12.24 -5.93 -3.83
CA PRO A 18 11.98 -4.62 -4.43
C PRO A 18 11.80 -4.67 -5.95
N GLU A 19 12.49 -5.58 -6.60
CA GLU A 19 12.45 -5.77 -8.06
C GLU A 19 11.05 -6.10 -8.59
N ALA A 20 10.18 -6.62 -7.73
CA ALA A 20 8.81 -6.98 -8.12
C ALA A 20 7.92 -5.75 -8.34
N CYS A 21 8.12 -4.67 -7.59
CA CYS A 21 7.23 -3.50 -7.62
C CYS A 21 7.94 -2.17 -7.91
N VAL A 22 9.19 -1.98 -7.46
CA VAL A 22 9.87 -0.68 -7.55
C VAL A 22 9.95 -0.15 -8.98
N PRO A 23 10.36 -0.94 -10.01
CA PRO A 23 10.45 -0.42 -11.38
C PRO A 23 9.13 0.14 -11.89
N SER A 24 8.02 -0.58 -11.71
CA SER A 24 6.70 -0.16 -12.18
C SER A 24 6.21 1.08 -11.45
N VAL A 25 6.30 1.11 -10.11
CA VAL A 25 5.83 2.25 -9.32
C VAL A 25 6.67 3.50 -9.57
N THR A 26 8.00 3.38 -9.62
CA THR A 26 8.87 4.54 -9.85
C THR A 26 8.71 5.12 -11.25
N ALA A 27 8.58 4.27 -12.29
CA ALA A 27 8.33 4.73 -13.65
C ALA A 27 7.00 5.49 -13.75
N LEU A 28 5.95 4.95 -13.15
CA LEU A 28 4.62 5.53 -13.10
C LEU A 28 4.64 6.91 -12.40
N LEU A 29 5.28 7.01 -11.24
CA LEU A 29 5.37 8.28 -10.51
C LEU A 29 6.23 9.30 -11.27
N GLN A 30 7.30 8.86 -11.94
CA GLN A 30 8.14 9.71 -12.78
C GLN A 30 7.36 10.32 -13.95
N GLU A 31 6.46 9.56 -14.59
CA GLU A 31 5.57 10.06 -15.65
C GLU A 31 4.62 11.15 -15.13
N GLN A 32 4.27 11.12 -13.84
CA GLN A 32 3.49 12.15 -13.16
C GLN A 32 4.35 13.34 -12.67
N GLY A 33 5.65 13.36 -12.99
CA GLY A 33 6.58 14.38 -12.54
C GLY A 33 6.87 14.31 -11.03
N ILE A 34 6.82 13.11 -10.45
CA ILE A 34 7.14 12.84 -9.05
C ILE A 34 8.47 12.10 -9.00
N GLU A 35 9.50 12.75 -8.49
CA GLU A 35 10.81 12.14 -8.29
C GLU A 35 10.78 11.20 -7.09
N THR A 36 11.27 9.97 -7.24
CA THR A 36 11.20 8.94 -6.20
C THR A 36 12.61 8.51 -5.75
N ASP A 37 12.88 8.69 -4.46
CA ASP A 37 13.98 8.04 -3.76
C ASP A 37 13.48 6.71 -3.18
N VAL A 38 14.20 5.64 -3.40
CA VAL A 38 13.86 4.30 -2.89
C VAL A 38 14.79 3.93 -1.74
N GLU A 39 14.23 3.35 -0.69
CA GLU A 39 14.98 2.87 0.47
C GLU A 39 14.39 1.52 0.95
N GLU A 40 15.25 0.55 1.20
CA GLU A 40 14.86 -0.77 1.73
C GLU A 40 14.96 -0.85 3.25
N ASP A 41 15.84 -0.05 3.84
CA ASP A 41 15.96 0.08 5.28
C ASP A 41 14.93 1.08 5.80
N VAL A 42 13.94 0.58 6.54
CA VAL A 42 12.82 1.38 7.05
C VAL A 42 13.30 2.47 8.01
N GLU A 43 14.27 2.17 8.87
CA GLU A 43 14.78 3.14 9.84
C GLU A 43 15.59 4.25 9.13
N ALA A 44 16.41 3.90 8.13
CA ALA A 44 17.10 4.87 7.30
C ALA A 44 16.13 5.74 6.49
N ALA A 45 15.08 5.15 5.92
CA ALA A 45 14.02 5.88 5.24
C ALA A 45 13.34 6.90 6.17
N CYS A 46 13.00 6.48 7.39
CA CYS A 46 12.37 7.35 8.37
C CYS A 46 13.30 8.50 8.82
N GLN A 47 14.61 8.25 8.93
CA GLN A 47 15.60 9.31 9.18
C GLN A 47 15.65 10.33 8.04
N ARG A 48 15.58 9.88 6.79
CA ARG A 48 15.50 10.77 5.61
C ARG A 48 14.18 11.53 5.60
N LEU A 49 13.07 10.88 5.90
CA LEU A 49 11.75 11.50 5.98
C LEU A 49 11.71 12.63 7.02
N ALA A 50 12.34 12.43 8.18
CA ALA A 50 12.46 13.43 9.23
C ALA A 50 13.26 14.68 8.83
N GLN A 51 14.17 14.55 7.86
CA GLN A 51 14.91 15.69 7.30
C GLN A 51 14.03 16.57 6.39
N GLY A 52 12.85 16.06 5.98
CA GLY A 52 11.92 16.76 5.13
C GLY A 52 12.27 16.72 3.63
N GLY A 53 11.51 17.50 2.85
CA GLY A 53 11.72 17.58 1.39
C GLY A 53 10.88 16.58 0.59
N TYR A 54 10.14 15.70 1.24
CA TYR A 54 9.19 14.78 0.60
C TYR A 54 7.76 15.26 0.80
N ARG A 55 6.95 15.15 -0.24
CA ARG A 55 5.51 15.41 -0.19
C ARG A 55 4.70 14.12 -0.16
N LEU A 56 5.25 13.04 -0.70
CA LEU A 56 4.64 11.72 -0.72
C LEU A 56 5.54 10.73 0.02
N LEU A 57 4.96 9.88 0.82
CA LEU A 57 5.55 8.65 1.33
C LEU A 57 4.84 7.48 0.65
N THR A 58 5.59 6.61 -0.04
CA THR A 58 5.04 5.36 -0.58
C THR A 58 5.56 4.19 0.25
N ILE A 59 4.67 3.29 0.66
CA ILE A 59 5.05 2.05 1.36
C ILE A 59 4.58 0.86 0.53
N SER A 60 5.54 0.10 0.00
CA SER A 60 5.37 -1.19 -0.66
C SER A 60 6.39 -2.16 -0.07
N ALA A 61 6.29 -2.37 1.23
CA ALA A 61 7.24 -3.16 2.00
C ALA A 61 6.52 -4.23 2.83
N LEU A 62 7.23 -5.28 3.20
CA LEU A 62 6.73 -6.33 4.09
C LEU A 62 7.65 -6.46 5.31
N ARG A 63 7.33 -5.73 6.36
CA ARG A 63 8.14 -5.59 7.58
C ARG A 63 7.27 -5.66 8.83
N TRP A 64 7.44 -6.71 9.65
CA TRP A 64 6.76 -6.90 10.93
C TRP A 64 7.68 -7.67 11.91
N ARG A 65 7.24 -7.91 13.14
CA ARG A 65 8.09 -8.53 14.19
C ARG A 65 8.46 -9.99 13.94
N MET A 66 7.69 -10.71 13.14
CA MET A 66 7.91 -12.14 12.85
C MET A 66 7.92 -13.03 14.09
N ASP A 67 7.05 -12.79 15.06
CA ASP A 67 7.01 -13.51 16.34
C ASP A 67 6.65 -14.99 16.19
N ASP A 68 5.90 -15.37 15.16
CA ASP A 68 5.53 -16.77 14.89
C ASP A 68 6.79 -17.61 14.58
N PRO A 69 6.98 -18.78 15.24
CA PRO A 69 8.13 -19.66 15.03
C PRO A 69 8.38 -20.08 13.57
N LYS A 70 7.35 -20.14 12.74
CA LYS A 70 7.50 -20.46 11.31
C LYS A 70 8.37 -19.45 10.54
N TYR A 71 8.56 -18.23 11.06
CA TYR A 71 9.39 -17.20 10.46
C TYR A 71 10.82 -17.15 11.02
N GLU A 72 11.22 -18.09 11.91
CA GLU A 72 12.53 -18.08 12.58
C GLU A 72 13.69 -17.90 11.60
N ALA A 73 13.66 -18.61 10.47
CA ALA A 73 14.72 -18.54 9.45
C ALA A 73 14.85 -17.14 8.77
N HIS A 74 13.82 -16.32 8.86
CA HIS A 74 13.76 -15.00 8.24
C HIS A 74 13.96 -13.86 9.23
N ARG A 75 13.77 -14.12 10.53
CA ARG A 75 13.71 -13.11 11.59
C ARG A 75 14.93 -12.23 11.66
N GLN A 76 16.13 -12.82 11.64
CA GLN A 76 17.37 -12.06 11.74
C GLN A 76 17.51 -10.98 10.66
N ARG A 77 17.03 -11.24 9.44
CA ARG A 77 17.16 -10.32 8.31
C ARG A 77 15.99 -9.36 8.17
N TRP A 78 14.77 -9.83 8.49
CA TRP A 78 13.56 -9.16 8.01
C TRP A 78 12.64 -8.68 9.13
N ALA A 79 12.79 -9.18 10.37
CA ALA A 79 11.95 -8.71 11.46
C ALA A 79 12.22 -7.25 11.76
N LEU A 80 11.14 -6.54 12.05
CA LEU A 80 11.19 -5.14 12.41
C LEU A 80 10.19 -4.86 13.54
N ALA A 81 10.69 -4.24 14.61
CA ALA A 81 9.90 -3.46 15.55
C ALA A 81 10.26 -1.98 15.29
N LEU A 82 9.29 -1.19 14.90
CA LEU A 82 9.55 0.18 14.45
C LEU A 82 9.96 1.06 15.63
N SER A 83 11.09 1.76 15.52
CA SER A 83 11.57 2.66 16.56
C SER A 83 10.60 3.84 16.79
N GLU A 84 10.65 4.42 17.98
CA GLU A 84 9.83 5.59 18.30
C GLU A 84 10.16 6.78 17.39
N SER A 85 11.44 6.98 17.06
CA SER A 85 11.87 8.03 16.14
C SER A 85 11.31 7.83 14.72
N ALA A 86 11.22 6.58 14.24
CA ALA A 86 10.62 6.27 12.94
C ALA A 86 9.10 6.51 12.95
N ARG A 87 8.40 6.12 14.03
CA ARG A 87 6.97 6.43 14.22
C ARG A 87 6.71 7.93 14.20
N GLN A 88 7.56 8.70 14.89
CA GLN A 88 7.48 10.17 14.91
C GLN A 88 7.80 10.79 13.55
N ALA A 89 8.73 10.23 12.77
CA ALA A 89 9.03 10.69 11.42
C ALA A 89 7.83 10.52 10.49
N ILE A 90 7.18 9.35 10.50
CA ILE A 90 5.99 9.10 9.68
C ILE A 90 4.83 10.01 10.10
N THR A 91 4.50 10.06 11.39
CA THR A 91 3.40 10.90 11.88
C THR A 91 3.69 12.39 11.68
N GLY A 92 4.94 12.81 11.87
CA GLY A 92 5.38 14.19 11.64
C GLY A 92 5.26 14.61 10.18
N HIS A 93 5.65 13.73 9.23
CA HIS A 93 5.46 13.95 7.80
C HIS A 93 3.97 14.16 7.46
N LEU A 94 3.10 13.29 7.94
CA LEU A 94 1.67 13.38 7.68
C LEU A 94 1.04 14.64 8.29
N ARG A 95 1.36 14.96 9.56
CA ARG A 95 0.90 16.18 10.24
C ARG A 95 1.38 17.47 9.58
N ALA A 96 2.53 17.43 8.95
CA ALA A 96 3.06 18.55 8.16
C ALA A 96 2.40 18.72 6.78
N GLY A 97 1.38 17.93 6.47
CA GLY A 97 0.66 17.98 5.20
C GLY A 97 1.24 17.08 4.11
N GLY A 98 2.13 16.17 4.48
CA GLY A 98 2.58 15.08 3.61
C GLY A 98 1.45 14.07 3.34
N ALA A 99 1.63 13.25 2.32
CA ALA A 99 0.66 12.25 1.88
C ALA A 99 1.22 10.82 1.97
N LEU A 100 0.33 9.84 2.02
CA LEU A 100 0.69 8.43 2.04
C LEU A 100 0.02 7.67 0.88
N LEU A 101 0.83 6.96 0.12
CA LEU A 101 0.40 5.91 -0.82
C LEU A 101 0.91 4.57 -0.29
N ALA A 102 0.03 3.78 0.25
CA ALA A 102 0.34 2.48 0.81
C ALA A 102 -0.14 1.38 -0.15
N LEU A 103 0.76 0.49 -0.53
CA LEU A 103 0.51 -0.55 -1.53
C LEU A 103 0.63 -1.94 -0.90
N HIS A 104 -0.20 -2.83 -1.36
CA HIS A 104 -0.16 -4.27 -1.13
C HIS A 104 0.15 -4.65 0.33
N THR A 105 1.38 -5.02 0.61
CA THR A 105 1.83 -5.51 1.91
C THR A 105 1.83 -4.48 3.04
N ALA A 106 1.56 -3.22 2.75
CA ALA A 106 1.58 -2.16 3.77
C ALA A 106 0.62 -2.41 4.95
N SER A 107 -0.47 -3.16 4.74
CA SER A 107 -1.40 -3.55 5.82
C SER A 107 -0.83 -4.58 6.80
N LEU A 108 0.26 -5.27 6.44
CA LEU A 108 0.98 -6.21 7.29
C LEU A 108 2.15 -5.56 8.03
N CYS A 109 2.56 -4.35 7.60
CA CYS A 109 3.69 -3.65 8.18
C CYS A 109 3.40 -3.15 9.60
N PHE A 110 4.47 -3.03 10.38
CA PHE A 110 4.48 -2.31 11.66
C PHE A 110 3.44 -2.82 12.66
N ASP A 111 3.33 -4.13 12.78
CA ASP A 111 2.34 -4.83 13.61
C ASP A 111 2.50 -4.54 15.12
N ASP A 112 3.62 -3.96 15.52
CA ASP A 112 3.90 -3.46 16.87
C ASP A 112 3.45 -2.01 17.10
N TRP A 113 2.87 -1.35 16.08
CA TRP A 113 2.45 0.04 16.13
C TRP A 113 0.96 0.20 15.82
N PRO A 114 0.07 0.18 16.85
CA PRO A 114 -1.38 0.25 16.65
C PRO A 114 -1.84 1.48 15.85
N GLN A 115 -1.16 2.63 16.00
CA GLN A 115 -1.51 3.85 15.27
C GLN A 115 -1.33 3.69 13.75
N TRP A 116 -0.47 2.77 13.29
CA TRP A 116 -0.35 2.48 11.86
C TRP A 116 -1.69 2.04 11.26
N SER A 117 -2.42 1.18 11.95
CA SER A 117 -3.76 0.75 11.50
C SER A 117 -4.78 1.89 11.50
N GLU A 118 -4.63 2.86 12.40
CA GLU A 118 -5.47 4.06 12.42
C GLU A 118 -5.13 5.00 11.26
N ILE A 119 -3.85 5.16 10.92
CA ILE A 119 -3.38 5.93 9.77
C ILE A 119 -3.92 5.30 8.48
N LEU A 120 -3.69 4.01 8.30
CA LEU A 120 -4.03 3.28 7.08
C LEU A 120 -5.55 3.04 6.92
N GLY A 121 -6.28 2.96 8.02
CA GLY A 121 -7.69 2.57 8.03
C GLY A 121 -7.92 1.08 7.87
N GLY A 122 -6.88 0.26 7.91
CA GLY A 122 -6.97 -1.19 7.79
C GLY A 122 -5.70 -1.88 8.23
N ARG A 123 -5.79 -3.16 8.53
CA ARG A 123 -4.64 -3.98 8.91
C ARG A 123 -4.88 -5.46 8.70
N TRP A 124 -3.81 -6.18 8.54
CA TRP A 124 -3.80 -7.63 8.66
C TRP A 124 -4.02 -8.06 10.11
N VAL A 125 -4.86 -9.07 10.31
CA VAL A 125 -5.15 -9.65 11.62
C VAL A 125 -4.60 -11.07 11.65
N TRP A 126 -3.51 -11.26 12.40
CA TRP A 126 -2.86 -12.57 12.51
C TRP A 126 -3.84 -13.63 13.03
N GLY A 127 -3.84 -14.80 12.39
CA GLY A 127 -4.78 -15.88 12.68
C GLY A 127 -6.18 -15.72 12.08
N GLN A 128 -6.49 -14.59 11.45
CA GLN A 128 -7.78 -14.32 10.80
C GLN A 128 -7.60 -13.99 9.32
N SER A 129 -6.78 -12.99 9.00
CA SER A 129 -6.53 -12.59 7.61
C SER A 129 -5.73 -13.66 6.86
N GLY A 130 -5.91 -13.71 5.56
CA GLY A 130 -5.24 -14.65 4.69
C GLY A 130 -5.36 -14.23 3.25
N HIS A 131 -4.73 -14.96 2.36
CA HIS A 131 -4.89 -14.85 0.91
C HIS A 131 -4.79 -16.23 0.27
N ALA A 132 -5.43 -16.39 -0.87
CA ALA A 132 -5.18 -17.53 -1.74
C ALA A 132 -3.80 -17.38 -2.42
N PRO A 133 -3.23 -18.45 -3.00
CA PRO A 133 -2.06 -18.32 -3.85
C PRO A 133 -2.25 -17.30 -4.97
N PHE A 134 -1.15 -16.67 -5.38
CA PHE A 134 -1.11 -15.76 -6.53
C PHE A 134 -1.76 -16.39 -7.77
N ASP A 135 -2.77 -15.73 -8.32
CA ASP A 135 -3.53 -16.20 -9.49
C ASP A 135 -4.32 -15.03 -10.11
N GLN A 136 -5.19 -15.31 -11.09
CA GLN A 136 -6.11 -14.31 -11.60
C GLN A 136 -7.07 -13.81 -10.53
N VAL A 137 -7.17 -12.50 -10.43
CA VAL A 137 -8.15 -11.82 -9.58
C VAL A 137 -9.12 -11.02 -10.44
N GLU A 138 -10.36 -10.94 -10.00
CA GLU A 138 -11.37 -10.05 -10.56
C GLU A 138 -11.51 -8.84 -9.64
N VAL A 139 -11.46 -7.63 -10.20
CA VAL A 139 -11.56 -6.36 -9.47
C VAL A 139 -12.80 -5.62 -9.93
N ARG A 140 -13.61 -5.17 -8.98
CA ARG A 140 -14.82 -4.37 -9.24
C ARG A 140 -14.78 -3.07 -8.45
N PHE A 141 -15.07 -1.99 -9.12
CA PHE A 141 -15.28 -0.70 -8.48
C PHE A 141 -16.66 -0.64 -7.86
N ASP A 142 -16.76 -0.01 -6.68
CA ASP A 142 -18.04 0.12 -5.98
C ASP A 142 -18.85 1.31 -6.53
N PRO A 143 -19.96 1.08 -7.23
CA PRO A 143 -20.79 2.15 -7.76
C PRO A 143 -21.49 2.98 -6.66
N ALA A 144 -21.59 2.45 -5.44
CA ALA A 144 -22.16 3.16 -4.29
C ALA A 144 -21.14 4.08 -3.60
N ALA A 145 -19.85 3.96 -3.96
CA ALA A 145 -18.75 4.79 -3.45
C ALA A 145 -18.10 5.61 -4.58
N PRO A 146 -18.80 6.57 -5.21
CA PRO A 146 -18.23 7.35 -6.30
C PRO A 146 -17.05 8.18 -5.80
N HIS A 147 -15.92 8.03 -6.47
CA HIS A 147 -14.69 8.74 -6.12
C HIS A 147 -13.86 9.03 -7.36
N ARG A 148 -13.14 10.17 -7.37
CA ARG A 148 -12.32 10.59 -8.50
C ARG A 148 -11.21 9.60 -8.88
N LEU A 149 -10.76 8.77 -7.95
CA LEU A 149 -9.80 7.70 -8.23
C LEU A 149 -10.38 6.68 -9.22
N THR A 150 -11.65 6.37 -9.09
CA THR A 150 -12.33 5.29 -9.82
C THR A 150 -13.24 5.79 -10.93
N GLU A 151 -13.46 7.11 -11.04
CA GLU A 151 -14.35 7.70 -12.02
C GLU A 151 -13.96 7.34 -13.46
N GLY A 152 -14.89 6.73 -14.21
CA GLY A 152 -14.68 6.29 -15.58
C GLY A 152 -13.71 5.13 -15.77
N LEU A 153 -13.19 4.52 -14.70
CA LEU A 153 -12.51 3.23 -14.78
C LEU A 153 -13.53 2.10 -14.93
N THR A 154 -13.11 1.03 -15.59
CA THR A 154 -13.91 -0.18 -15.74
C THR A 154 -13.36 -1.30 -14.88
N ASP A 155 -14.21 -2.21 -14.43
CA ASP A 155 -13.81 -3.45 -13.79
C ASP A 155 -12.75 -4.17 -14.63
N PHE A 156 -11.84 -4.87 -13.98
CA PHE A 156 -10.74 -5.52 -14.68
C PHE A 156 -10.33 -6.84 -14.00
N SER A 157 -9.42 -7.57 -14.65
CA SER A 157 -8.82 -8.76 -14.07
C SER A 157 -7.32 -8.76 -14.37
N CYS A 158 -6.53 -9.13 -13.37
CA CYS A 158 -5.07 -9.24 -13.48
C CYS A 158 -4.55 -10.37 -12.61
N PRO A 159 -3.32 -10.85 -12.81
CA PRO A 159 -2.66 -11.71 -11.83
C PRO A 159 -2.32 -10.91 -10.57
N ASP A 160 -2.75 -11.39 -9.39
CA ASP A 160 -2.44 -10.76 -8.09
C ASP A 160 -2.78 -11.69 -6.92
N GLU A 161 -2.61 -11.18 -5.71
CA GLU A 161 -3.12 -11.74 -4.46
C GLU A 161 -4.25 -10.86 -3.90
N VAL A 162 -5.26 -11.48 -3.31
CA VAL A 162 -6.32 -10.76 -2.60
C VAL A 162 -6.21 -11.04 -1.12
N TYR A 163 -5.97 -9.97 -0.33
CA TYR A 163 -5.96 -10.06 1.12
C TYR A 163 -7.38 -10.09 1.66
N GLU A 164 -7.77 -11.24 2.19
CA GLU A 164 -9.09 -11.48 2.74
C GLU A 164 -9.13 -11.20 4.25
N ARG A 165 -10.29 -10.81 4.75
CA ARG A 165 -10.59 -10.64 6.19
C ARG A 165 -9.63 -9.67 6.90
N LEU A 166 -9.22 -8.61 6.22
CA LEU A 166 -8.57 -7.48 6.87
C LEU A 166 -9.53 -6.86 7.89
N TRP A 167 -8.98 -6.34 8.99
CA TRP A 167 -9.75 -5.41 9.80
C TRP A 167 -9.74 -4.04 9.13
N LEU A 168 -10.91 -3.42 9.03
CA LEU A 168 -11.07 -2.05 8.54
C LEU A 168 -11.66 -1.18 9.64
N ALA A 169 -11.22 0.08 9.67
CA ALA A 169 -11.82 1.08 10.54
C ALA A 169 -13.28 1.36 10.11
N PRO A 170 -14.19 1.62 11.07
CA PRO A 170 -15.63 1.78 10.77
C PRO A 170 -15.97 2.92 9.81
N ASP A 171 -15.08 3.90 9.66
CA ASP A 171 -15.23 5.06 8.78
C ASP A 171 -14.60 4.87 7.40
N VAL A 172 -13.99 3.71 7.13
CA VAL A 172 -13.46 3.36 5.81
C VAL A 172 -14.59 2.91 4.89
N GLN A 173 -14.72 3.57 3.76
CA GLN A 173 -15.58 3.13 2.66
C GLN A 173 -14.70 2.60 1.53
N PRO A 174 -14.75 1.29 1.23
CA PRO A 174 -14.03 0.72 0.11
C PRO A 174 -14.50 1.30 -1.22
N LEU A 175 -13.57 1.59 -2.12
CA LEU A 175 -13.80 2.07 -3.49
C LEU A 175 -13.78 0.93 -4.51
N ALA A 176 -13.12 -0.17 -4.16
CA ALA A 176 -13.05 -1.37 -4.97
C ALA A 176 -12.97 -2.63 -4.09
N HIS A 177 -13.47 -3.71 -4.66
CA HIS A 177 -13.38 -5.05 -4.11
C HIS A 177 -12.74 -5.98 -5.13
N ALA A 178 -12.01 -6.98 -4.65
CA ALA A 178 -11.47 -8.02 -5.51
C ALA A 178 -11.74 -9.41 -4.93
N ARG A 179 -11.64 -10.41 -5.79
CA ARG A 179 -11.65 -11.82 -5.40
C ARG A 179 -10.67 -12.62 -6.24
N ASN A 180 -10.04 -13.59 -5.63
CA ASN A 180 -9.24 -14.58 -6.37
C ASN A 180 -10.21 -15.52 -7.13
N MET A 181 -9.93 -15.81 -8.38
CA MET A 181 -10.82 -16.60 -9.24
C MET A 181 -10.76 -18.10 -8.98
N ARG A 182 -9.71 -18.58 -8.28
CA ARG A 182 -9.49 -20.00 -7.96
C ARG A 182 -9.04 -20.22 -6.51
N ALA A 183 -9.63 -19.50 -5.58
CA ALA A 183 -9.22 -19.50 -4.18
C ALA A 183 -9.42 -20.84 -3.46
N LYS A 184 -10.51 -21.54 -3.73
CA LYS A 184 -10.89 -22.77 -3.01
C LYS A 184 -11.31 -23.84 -4.01
N GLU A 185 -10.52 -24.91 -4.10
CA GLU A 185 -10.80 -26.05 -5.00
C GLU A 185 -11.17 -25.64 -6.43
N GLY A 186 -10.53 -24.57 -6.94
CA GLY A 186 -10.80 -24.03 -8.25
C GLY A 186 -12.05 -23.14 -8.36
N GLN A 187 -12.70 -22.82 -7.24
CA GLN A 187 -13.84 -21.89 -7.20
C GLN A 187 -13.37 -20.48 -6.79
N PRO A 188 -14.10 -19.43 -7.22
CA PRO A 188 -13.80 -18.07 -6.79
C PRO A 188 -13.89 -17.91 -5.27
N GLY A 189 -12.99 -17.06 -4.72
CA GLY A 189 -13.05 -16.62 -3.33
C GLY A 189 -14.17 -15.62 -3.06
N ASP A 190 -14.24 -15.19 -1.82
CA ASP A 190 -15.15 -14.13 -1.42
C ASP A 190 -14.63 -12.75 -1.89
N TRP A 191 -15.52 -11.80 -2.09
CA TRP A 191 -15.16 -10.43 -2.37
C TRP A 191 -14.54 -9.78 -1.12
N ALA A 192 -13.37 -9.21 -1.27
CA ALA A 192 -12.67 -8.48 -0.22
C ALA A 192 -12.40 -7.04 -0.64
N PRO A 193 -12.48 -6.06 0.27
CA PRO A 193 -12.10 -4.68 -0.01
C PRO A 193 -10.60 -4.59 -0.32
N VAL A 194 -10.26 -3.91 -1.41
CA VAL A 194 -8.85 -3.79 -1.86
C VAL A 194 -8.39 -2.35 -2.06
N LEU A 195 -9.31 -1.40 -2.16
CA LEU A 195 -8.96 0.01 -2.36
C LEU A 195 -9.79 0.89 -1.45
N TRP A 196 -9.15 1.84 -0.77
CA TRP A 196 -9.83 2.93 -0.07
C TRP A 196 -8.95 4.16 0.09
N THR A 197 -9.61 5.27 0.38
CA THR A 197 -8.96 6.50 0.78
C THR A 197 -9.34 6.88 2.20
N ARG A 198 -8.48 7.62 2.86
CA ARG A 198 -8.71 8.13 4.20
C ARG A 198 -8.07 9.50 4.38
N GLN A 199 -8.60 10.25 5.32
CA GLN A 199 -7.89 11.41 5.89
C GLN A 199 -7.49 11.09 7.33
N TRP A 200 -6.22 11.29 7.64
CA TRP A 200 -5.70 11.14 8.97
C TRP A 200 -5.00 12.42 9.40
N GLU A 201 -5.55 13.10 10.42
CA GLU A 201 -5.06 14.40 10.90
C GLU A 201 -4.82 15.43 9.76
N GLY A 202 -5.66 15.41 8.73
CA GLY A 202 -5.56 16.29 7.56
C GLY A 202 -4.71 15.74 6.40
N ALA A 203 -3.88 14.74 6.62
CA ALA A 203 -3.13 14.05 5.58
C ALA A 203 -4.05 13.16 4.74
N ARG A 204 -3.78 13.08 3.43
CA ARG A 204 -4.46 12.15 2.53
C ARG A 204 -3.72 10.84 2.47
N VAL A 205 -4.44 9.76 2.71
CA VAL A 205 -3.94 8.39 2.71
C VAL A 205 -4.70 7.60 1.65
N VAL A 206 -3.98 6.88 0.81
CA VAL A 206 -4.55 5.88 -0.11
C VAL A 206 -3.94 4.54 0.24
N TYR A 207 -4.78 3.52 0.36
CA TYR A 207 -4.33 2.14 0.41
C TYR A 207 -4.91 1.36 -0.77
N ASP A 208 -4.03 0.68 -1.47
CA ASP A 208 -4.35 -0.28 -2.53
C ASP A 208 -3.73 -1.63 -2.14
N ALA A 209 -4.56 -2.63 -1.90
CA ALA A 209 -4.13 -3.96 -1.50
C ALA A 209 -3.59 -4.81 -2.65
N LEU A 210 -3.75 -4.35 -3.87
CA LEU A 210 -3.20 -4.98 -5.07
C LEU A 210 -1.74 -4.53 -5.29
N GLY A 211 -1.06 -5.12 -6.26
CA GLY A 211 0.28 -4.73 -6.65
C GLY A 211 1.37 -5.66 -6.13
N HIS A 212 1.10 -6.96 -6.07
CA HIS A 212 2.08 -7.97 -5.71
C HIS A 212 3.35 -7.90 -6.58
N ASP A 213 3.17 -7.71 -7.88
CA ASP A 213 4.27 -7.59 -8.84
C ASP A 213 3.89 -6.73 -10.07
N ALA A 214 4.82 -6.64 -11.02
CA ALA A 214 4.64 -5.88 -12.26
C ALA A 214 3.44 -6.35 -13.10
N GLN A 215 3.03 -7.62 -13.02
CA GLN A 215 1.88 -8.11 -13.80
C GLN A 215 0.57 -7.43 -13.38
N SER A 216 0.45 -7.13 -12.09
CA SER A 216 -0.66 -6.33 -11.57
C SER A 216 -0.45 -4.84 -11.82
N LEU A 217 0.72 -4.31 -11.41
CA LEU A 217 1.02 -2.87 -11.42
C LEU A 217 0.99 -2.27 -12.84
N ASP A 218 1.42 -3.04 -13.86
CA ASP A 218 1.46 -2.59 -15.25
C ASP A 218 0.14 -2.86 -16.01
N HIS A 219 -0.88 -3.45 -15.36
CA HIS A 219 -2.20 -3.56 -15.94
C HIS A 219 -2.78 -2.16 -16.23
N PRO A 220 -3.27 -1.85 -17.45
CA PRO A 220 -3.62 -0.48 -17.83
C PRO A 220 -4.59 0.24 -16.89
N VAL A 221 -5.60 -0.46 -16.36
CA VAL A 221 -6.58 0.12 -15.44
C VAL A 221 -5.96 0.31 -14.04
N HIS A 222 -5.18 -0.65 -13.56
CA HIS A 222 -4.51 -0.56 -12.27
C HIS A 222 -3.45 0.55 -12.28
N ARG A 223 -2.69 0.65 -13.36
CA ARG A 223 -1.75 1.75 -13.57
C ARG A 223 -2.43 3.11 -13.46
N GLN A 224 -3.55 3.34 -14.17
CA GLN A 224 -4.32 4.57 -14.07
C GLN A 224 -4.83 4.83 -12.65
N LEU A 225 -5.21 3.78 -11.93
CA LEU A 225 -5.66 3.87 -10.55
C LEU A 225 -4.54 4.41 -9.64
N ILE A 226 -3.33 3.86 -9.73
CA ILE A 226 -2.18 4.29 -8.93
C ILE A 226 -1.77 5.72 -9.29
N GLU A 227 -1.79 6.09 -10.58
CA GLU A 227 -1.54 7.46 -11.04
C GLU A 227 -2.51 8.46 -10.37
N ARG A 228 -3.80 8.15 -10.39
CA ARG A 228 -4.84 8.96 -9.75
C ARG A 228 -4.71 8.97 -8.23
N ALA A 229 -4.32 7.85 -7.64
CA ALA A 229 -4.08 7.74 -6.20
C ALA A 229 -2.95 8.67 -5.75
N ALA A 230 -1.82 8.67 -6.45
CA ALA A 230 -0.70 9.58 -6.17
C ALA A 230 -1.10 11.06 -6.37
N ALA A 231 -1.79 11.38 -7.47
CA ALA A 231 -2.26 12.73 -7.76
C ALA A 231 -3.24 13.22 -6.67
N TRP A 232 -4.20 12.39 -6.30
CA TRP A 232 -5.18 12.73 -5.25
C TRP A 232 -4.50 12.90 -3.89
N ALA A 233 -3.59 12.01 -3.52
CA ALA A 233 -2.85 12.09 -2.26
C ALA A 233 -2.08 13.42 -2.19
N LEU A 234 -1.43 13.84 -3.26
CA LEU A 234 -0.71 15.12 -3.36
C LEU A 234 -1.61 16.36 -3.50
N GLY A 235 -2.92 16.20 -3.58
CA GLY A 235 -3.84 17.32 -3.76
C GLY A 235 -3.84 17.89 -5.17
N ARG A 236 -3.36 17.14 -6.15
CA ARG A 236 -3.40 17.49 -7.57
C ARG A 236 -4.76 17.12 -8.18
N GLY A 237 -5.34 17.98 -8.98
CA GLY A 237 -6.59 17.74 -9.71
C GLY A 237 -7.84 18.15 -8.98
#